data_cd7fb930333d0bedff522ba7d128c77c
#
_entry.id   cd7fb930333d0bedff522ba7d128c77c
#
_cell.length_a   1.000
_cell.length_b   1.000
_cell.length_c   1.000
_cell.angle_alpha   90.00
_cell.angle_beta   90.00
_cell.angle_gamma   90.00
#
_symmetry.space_group_name_H-M   'P 1'
#
loop_
_entity.id
_entity.type
_entity.pdbx_description
1 polymer ?
#
loop_
_entity_poly.entity_id
_entity_poly.type
_entity_poly.pdbx_seq_one_letter_code
_entity_poly.pdbx_strand_id
1 'polypeptide(L)'
;MNHIFKVFLVIAVTSFTSSLLAQDTTSDGGAKAYIISPADGATVSSPVTVQFGLSGFGVAPAGVERAKTGHHHLLIDVEELPDLNSPIPGDEHHRHFGGGQTEVTLDLAPGTHRLQLLLGNHQHVPHNPPVLSELVTITVE
;
A
#
# COMPACT_ATOMS: atom_id res chain seq x y z
N MET A 1 -27.05 -42.56 -65.54
CA MET A 1 -27.24 -42.80 -64.12
C MET A 1 -26.12 -42.09 -63.41
N ASN A 2 -26.37 -40.84 -62.92
CA ASN A 2 -25.35 -39.98 -62.30
C ASN A 2 -25.64 -39.97 -60.81
N HIS A 3 -24.78 -40.61 -60.03
CA HIS A 3 -24.80 -40.51 -58.58
C HIS A 3 -24.01 -39.28 -58.11
N ILE A 4 -24.74 -38.27 -57.62
CA ILE A 4 -24.17 -37.08 -57.02
C ILE A 4 -23.89 -37.40 -55.55
N PHE A 5 -22.60 -37.54 -55.19
CA PHE A 5 -22.15 -37.63 -53.76
C PHE A 5 -22.19 -36.23 -53.16
N LYS A 6 -23.11 -36.00 -52.22
CA LYS A 6 -23.09 -34.80 -51.40
C LYS A 6 -22.10 -35.02 -50.25
N VAL A 7 -20.97 -34.33 -50.28
CA VAL A 7 -20.05 -34.27 -49.19
C VAL A 7 -20.57 -33.22 -48.19
N PHE A 8 -20.97 -33.68 -47.02
CA PHE A 8 -21.27 -32.80 -45.90
C PHE A 8 -19.96 -32.40 -45.20
N LEU A 9 -19.59 -31.15 -45.36
CA LEU A 9 -18.47 -30.55 -44.60
C LEU A 9 -18.96 -30.17 -43.20
N VAL A 10 -18.59 -30.95 -42.19
CA VAL A 10 -18.85 -30.62 -40.80
C VAL A 10 -17.74 -29.68 -40.33
N ILE A 11 -18.07 -28.41 -40.19
CA ILE A 11 -17.17 -27.41 -39.56
C ILE A 11 -17.29 -27.54 -38.06
N ALA A 12 -16.31 -28.17 -37.43
CA ALA A 12 -16.19 -28.20 -35.98
C ALA A 12 -15.69 -26.83 -35.50
N VAL A 13 -16.57 -26.04 -34.93
CA VAL A 13 -16.22 -24.79 -34.24
C VAL A 13 -15.65 -25.16 -32.87
N THR A 14 -14.33 -25.17 -32.74
CA THR A 14 -13.67 -25.30 -31.45
C THR A 14 -13.69 -23.94 -30.74
N SER A 15 -14.60 -23.80 -29.79
CA SER A 15 -14.63 -22.64 -28.89
C SER A 15 -13.42 -22.70 -27.98
N PHE A 16 -12.41 -21.86 -28.21
CA PHE A 16 -11.34 -21.60 -27.26
C PHE A 16 -11.91 -20.75 -26.14
N THR A 17 -12.25 -21.38 -25.03
CA THR A 17 -12.48 -20.66 -23.76
C THR A 17 -11.12 -20.23 -23.22
N SER A 18 -10.75 -18.98 -23.45
CA SER A 18 -9.62 -18.37 -22.75
C SER A 18 -9.98 -18.22 -21.28
N SER A 19 -9.53 -19.16 -20.45
CA SER A 19 -9.51 -18.98 -19.01
C SER A 19 -8.53 -17.85 -18.70
N LEU A 20 -9.07 -16.69 -18.38
CA LEU A 20 -8.30 -15.61 -17.77
C LEU A 20 -7.91 -16.11 -16.38
N LEU A 21 -6.74 -16.71 -16.25
CA LEU A 21 -6.11 -16.95 -14.95
C LEU A 21 -5.86 -15.56 -14.38
N ALA A 22 -6.69 -15.16 -13.40
CA ALA A 22 -6.31 -14.11 -12.51
C ALA A 22 -4.94 -14.52 -11.92
N GLN A 23 -3.88 -13.85 -12.34
CA GLN A 23 -2.60 -13.96 -11.66
C GLN A 23 -2.85 -13.37 -10.28
N ASP A 24 -3.11 -14.25 -9.33
CA ASP A 24 -2.92 -13.95 -7.93
C ASP A 24 -1.42 -13.64 -7.79
N THR A 25 -1.09 -12.36 -7.87
CA THR A 25 0.22 -11.88 -7.48
C THR A 25 0.30 -12.01 -5.97
N THR A 26 0.40 -13.25 -5.49
CA THR A 26 0.94 -13.51 -4.17
C THR A 26 2.36 -12.97 -4.22
N SER A 27 2.50 -11.68 -3.85
CA SER A 27 3.79 -11.10 -3.54
C SER A 27 4.41 -12.02 -2.50
N ASP A 28 5.48 -12.67 -2.90
CA ASP A 28 6.31 -13.57 -2.12
C ASP A 28 6.58 -12.96 -0.74
N GLY A 29 5.71 -13.26 0.24
CA GLY A 29 5.86 -12.87 1.65
C GLY A 29 6.18 -11.40 1.94
N GLY A 30 5.86 -10.49 1.03
CA GLY A 30 6.16 -9.07 1.14
C GLY A 30 5.42 -8.40 2.29
N ALA A 31 6.10 -7.49 2.98
CA ALA A 31 5.47 -6.65 3.99
C ALA A 31 4.44 -5.72 3.35
N LYS A 32 3.36 -5.44 4.07
CA LYS A 32 2.32 -4.50 3.67
C LYS A 32 2.03 -3.56 4.83
N ALA A 33 2.24 -2.25 4.60
CA ALA A 33 1.74 -1.20 5.47
C ALA A 33 0.35 -0.76 5.02
N TYR A 34 -0.51 -0.35 5.95
CA TYR A 34 -1.85 0.16 5.63
C TYR A 34 -2.36 1.06 6.75
N ILE A 35 -3.21 2.02 6.40
CA ILE A 35 -3.93 2.85 7.36
C ILE A 35 -5.20 2.10 7.75
N ILE A 36 -5.38 1.83 9.05
CA ILE A 36 -6.56 1.15 9.58
C ILE A 36 -7.72 2.15 9.67
N SER A 37 -7.41 3.36 10.14
CA SER A 37 -8.36 4.47 10.32
C SER A 37 -7.60 5.79 10.19
N PRO A 38 -8.21 6.82 9.59
CA PRO A 38 -9.50 6.84 8.91
C PRO A 38 -9.48 6.07 7.58
N ALA A 39 -10.67 5.73 7.06
CA ALA A 39 -10.83 5.13 5.75
C ALA A 39 -10.60 6.17 4.63
N ASP A 40 -10.19 5.70 3.44
CA ASP A 40 -10.10 6.57 2.26
C ASP A 40 -11.46 7.20 1.94
N GLY A 41 -11.46 8.50 1.62
CA GLY A 41 -12.65 9.29 1.35
C GLY A 41 -13.44 9.70 2.60
N ALA A 42 -12.97 9.43 3.82
CA ALA A 42 -13.68 9.79 5.04
C ALA A 42 -13.72 11.30 5.27
N THR A 43 -14.83 11.79 5.82
CA THR A 43 -14.96 13.10 6.44
C THR A 43 -14.81 12.94 7.95
N VAL A 44 -13.93 13.71 8.55
CA VAL A 44 -13.54 13.60 9.97
C VAL A 44 -13.43 14.99 10.60
N SER A 45 -13.49 15.03 11.94
CA SER A 45 -13.23 16.26 12.71
C SER A 45 -11.82 16.22 13.30
N SER A 46 -11.15 17.37 13.40
CA SER A 46 -9.90 17.51 14.12
C SER A 46 -10.15 17.57 15.64
N PRO A 47 -9.29 16.94 16.47
CA PRO A 47 -8.09 16.18 16.11
C PRO A 47 -8.40 14.81 15.51
N VAL A 48 -7.60 14.37 14.55
CA VAL A 48 -7.76 13.11 13.82
C VAL A 48 -6.82 12.04 14.37
N THR A 49 -7.37 10.90 14.81
CA THR A 49 -6.54 9.75 15.19
C THR A 49 -6.32 8.85 13.97
N VAL A 50 -5.06 8.67 13.61
CA VAL A 50 -4.64 7.79 12.51
C VAL A 50 -4.02 6.54 13.09
N GLN A 51 -4.55 5.36 12.73
CA GLN A 51 -4.07 4.05 13.18
C GLN A 51 -3.37 3.32 12.05
N PHE A 52 -2.22 2.73 12.37
CA PHE A 52 -1.32 2.09 11.41
C PHE A 52 -1.37 0.57 11.52
N GLY A 53 -1.38 -0.10 10.38
CA GLY A 53 -1.28 -1.54 10.27
C GLY A 53 -0.01 -1.95 9.53
N LEU A 54 0.53 -3.11 9.91
CA LEU A 54 1.66 -3.76 9.25
C LEU A 54 1.44 -5.26 9.25
N SER A 55 1.66 -5.89 8.10
CA SER A 55 1.65 -7.34 7.96
C SER A 55 2.91 -7.81 7.24
N GLY A 56 3.32 -9.07 7.46
CA GLY A 56 4.52 -9.66 6.89
C GLY A 56 5.82 -9.26 7.57
N PHE A 57 5.89 -8.05 8.13
CA PHE A 57 7.00 -7.56 8.96
C PHE A 57 6.51 -7.24 10.37
N GLY A 58 7.45 -7.14 11.31
CA GLY A 58 7.20 -6.67 12.67
C GLY A 58 7.53 -5.20 12.83
N VAL A 59 6.86 -4.54 13.77
CA VAL A 59 7.25 -3.20 14.20
C VAL A 59 8.42 -3.31 15.19
N ALA A 60 9.47 -2.54 14.97
CA ALA A 60 10.61 -2.41 15.90
C ALA A 60 10.99 -0.93 16.02
N PRO A 61 11.45 -0.49 17.20
CA PRO A 61 11.94 0.88 17.38
C PRO A 61 13.12 1.22 16.44
N ALA A 62 13.28 2.51 16.13
CA ALA A 62 14.47 3.01 15.44
C ALA A 62 15.75 2.58 16.18
N GLY A 63 16.80 2.27 15.42
CA GLY A 63 18.06 1.78 15.98
C GLY A 63 18.08 0.27 16.28
N VAL A 64 16.95 -0.42 16.29
CA VAL A 64 16.89 -1.87 16.49
C VAL A 64 17.05 -2.58 15.14
N GLU A 65 18.24 -3.12 14.91
CA GLU A 65 18.54 -3.89 13.70
C GLU A 65 18.01 -5.31 13.83
N ARG A 66 16.95 -5.62 13.11
CA ARG A 66 16.38 -6.97 13.02
C ARG A 66 15.77 -7.19 11.64
N ALA A 67 16.00 -8.37 11.07
CA ALA A 67 15.44 -8.75 9.80
C ALA A 67 13.90 -8.72 9.83
N LYS A 68 13.28 -8.25 8.75
CA LYS A 68 11.83 -8.16 8.59
C LYS A 68 11.16 -7.33 9.69
N THR A 69 11.78 -6.23 10.09
CA THR A 69 11.20 -5.26 10.99
C THR A 69 11.46 -3.83 10.53
N GLY A 70 10.66 -2.91 11.03
CA GLY A 70 10.82 -1.48 10.80
C GLY A 70 9.89 -0.67 11.68
N HIS A 71 9.93 0.65 11.51
CA HIS A 71 9.04 1.57 12.20
C HIS A 71 8.34 2.48 11.20
N HIS A 72 7.15 2.93 11.59
CA HIS A 72 6.31 3.74 10.73
C HIS A 72 6.81 5.17 10.57
N HIS A 73 6.65 5.69 9.37
CA HIS A 73 6.63 7.11 9.06
C HIS A 73 5.29 7.41 8.40
N LEU A 74 4.64 8.51 8.79
CA LEU A 74 3.41 8.99 8.18
C LEU A 74 3.74 10.21 7.31
N LEU A 75 3.46 10.08 6.03
CA LEU A 75 3.55 11.15 5.05
C LEU A 75 2.21 11.91 5.04
N ILE A 76 2.25 13.22 5.25
CA ILE A 76 1.07 14.09 5.32
C ILE A 76 1.21 15.16 4.24
N ASP A 77 0.30 15.16 3.28
CA ASP A 77 0.24 16.10 2.16
C ASP A 77 1.53 16.12 1.31
N VAL A 78 2.21 14.99 1.24
CA VAL A 78 3.39 14.81 0.40
C VAL A 78 2.96 14.49 -1.03
N GLU A 79 3.39 15.30 -2.00
CA GLU A 79 3.07 15.10 -3.42
C GLU A 79 3.99 14.09 -4.08
N GLU A 80 5.28 14.15 -3.76
CA GLU A 80 6.31 13.25 -4.28
C GLU A 80 6.98 12.50 -3.13
N LEU A 81 7.16 11.19 -3.28
CA LEU A 81 7.83 10.39 -2.27
C LEU A 81 9.28 10.87 -2.06
N PRO A 82 9.80 10.78 -0.81
CA PRO A 82 11.21 11.07 -0.57
C PRO A 82 12.11 10.06 -1.31
N ASP A 83 13.41 10.35 -1.36
CA ASP A 83 14.39 9.40 -1.90
C ASP A 83 14.34 8.08 -1.11
N LEU A 84 13.94 6.99 -1.78
CA LEU A 84 13.76 5.67 -1.17
C LEU A 84 15.09 4.97 -0.84
N ASN A 85 16.22 5.54 -1.22
CA ASN A 85 17.56 5.02 -0.92
C ASN A 85 18.28 5.80 0.19
N SER A 86 17.62 6.81 0.74
CA SER A 86 18.15 7.68 1.79
C SER A 86 17.25 7.66 3.03
N PRO A 87 17.73 8.09 4.20
CA PRO A 87 16.89 8.22 5.37
C PRO A 87 15.67 9.12 5.11
N ILE A 88 14.50 8.67 5.51
CA ILE A 88 13.26 9.42 5.39
C ILE A 88 13.39 10.72 6.19
N PRO A 89 13.06 11.89 5.62
CA PRO A 89 13.10 13.16 6.35
C PRO A 89 12.27 13.12 7.64
N GLY A 90 12.65 13.96 8.61
CA GLY A 90 11.89 14.17 9.85
C GLY A 90 11.43 15.61 9.91
N ASP A 91 10.23 15.90 9.44
CA ASP A 91 9.61 17.22 9.42
C ASP A 91 8.09 17.13 9.65
N GLU A 92 7.36 18.22 9.46
CA GLU A 92 5.91 18.26 9.66
C GLU A 92 5.12 17.38 8.65
N HIS A 93 5.69 17.15 7.46
CA HIS A 93 5.09 16.31 6.42
C HIS A 93 5.56 14.86 6.47
N HIS A 94 6.63 14.57 7.20
CA HIS A 94 7.22 13.23 7.36
C HIS A 94 7.33 12.89 8.85
N ARG A 95 6.20 12.48 9.45
CA ARG A 95 6.12 12.20 10.89
C ARG A 95 6.76 10.86 11.22
N HIS A 96 7.74 10.87 12.11
CA HIS A 96 8.53 9.73 12.51
C HIS A 96 8.01 9.08 13.81
N PHE A 97 7.88 7.75 13.82
CA PHE A 97 7.39 6.97 14.96
C PHE A 97 8.44 5.98 15.45
N GLY A 98 9.61 6.51 15.80
CA GLY A 98 10.81 5.74 16.16
C GLY A 98 10.72 4.93 17.44
N GLY A 99 9.70 5.15 18.28
CA GLY A 99 9.43 4.31 19.45
C GLY A 99 8.61 3.05 19.14
N GLY A 100 8.23 2.83 17.88
CA GLY A 100 7.37 1.71 17.49
C GLY A 100 5.87 1.99 17.67
N GLN A 101 5.48 3.26 17.73
CA GLN A 101 4.07 3.66 17.82
C GLN A 101 3.30 3.20 16.57
N THR A 102 2.05 2.81 16.76
CA THR A 102 1.14 2.34 15.71
C THR A 102 -0.10 3.23 15.56
N GLU A 103 -0.11 4.37 16.21
CA GLU A 103 -1.14 5.40 16.08
C GLU A 103 -0.61 6.79 16.43
N VAL A 104 -1.32 7.80 15.94
CA VAL A 104 -1.07 9.20 16.27
C VAL A 104 -2.37 9.99 16.22
N THR A 105 -2.49 10.99 17.08
CA THR A 105 -3.55 12.00 16.99
C THR A 105 -2.95 13.29 16.45
N LEU A 106 -3.56 13.82 15.39
CA LEU A 106 -3.08 14.97 14.62
C LEU A 106 -4.09 16.12 14.69
N ASP A 107 -3.60 17.31 14.95
CA ASP A 107 -4.35 18.54 14.73
C ASP A 107 -4.16 18.95 13.26
N LEU A 108 -5.18 18.69 12.43
CA LEU A 108 -5.17 19.04 11.02
C LEU A 108 -6.15 20.20 10.76
N ALA A 109 -5.75 21.12 9.90
CA ALA A 109 -6.63 22.22 9.48
C ALA A 109 -7.84 21.70 8.70
N PRO A 110 -8.97 22.42 8.66
CA PRO A 110 -10.06 22.07 7.77
C PRO A 110 -9.60 22.04 6.31
N GLY A 111 -10.07 21.03 5.56
CA GLY A 111 -9.72 20.83 4.17
C GLY A 111 -9.36 19.38 3.84
N THR A 112 -8.87 19.15 2.63
CA THR A 112 -8.47 17.83 2.15
C THR A 112 -7.02 17.54 2.52
N HIS A 113 -6.78 16.36 3.11
CA HIS A 113 -5.45 15.89 3.48
C HIS A 113 -5.18 14.52 2.86
N ARG A 114 -3.91 14.28 2.53
CA ARG A 114 -3.41 13.03 1.97
C ARG A 114 -2.49 12.37 2.99
N LEU A 115 -2.77 11.12 3.31
CA LEU A 115 -2.04 10.33 4.30
C LEU A 115 -1.50 9.07 3.66
N GLN A 116 -0.22 8.75 3.92
CA GLN A 116 0.40 7.52 3.43
C GLN A 116 1.46 7.04 4.41
N LEU A 117 1.57 5.72 4.61
CA LEU A 117 2.61 5.14 5.46
C LEU A 117 3.80 4.69 4.63
N LEU A 118 5.00 4.95 5.13
CA LEU A 118 6.26 4.44 4.62
C LEU A 118 7.05 3.82 5.77
N LEU A 119 7.44 2.54 5.64
CA LEU A 119 8.19 1.85 6.69
C LEU A 119 9.69 2.10 6.52
N GLY A 120 10.33 2.62 7.56
CA GLY A 120 11.79 2.76 7.65
C GLY A 120 12.43 1.61 8.42
N ASN A 121 13.63 1.21 8.01
CA ASN A 121 14.46 0.27 8.75
C ASN A 121 15.10 0.95 9.99
N HIS A 122 15.99 0.25 10.71
CA HIS A 122 16.65 0.78 11.91
C HIS A 122 17.42 2.11 11.68
N GLN A 123 17.79 2.44 10.44
CA GLN A 123 18.47 3.68 10.03
C GLN A 123 17.53 4.67 9.33
N HIS A 124 16.22 4.48 9.41
CA HIS A 124 15.19 5.30 8.75
C HIS A 124 15.17 5.19 7.23
N VAL A 125 15.94 4.28 6.63
CA VAL A 125 15.94 4.07 5.17
C VAL A 125 14.78 3.15 4.81
N PRO A 126 13.98 3.46 3.78
CA PRO A 126 12.94 2.57 3.28
C PRO A 126 13.51 1.19 2.91
N HIS A 127 12.70 0.15 3.09
CA HIS A 127 13.06 -1.20 2.63
C HIS A 127 13.11 -1.27 1.10
N ASN A 128 13.78 -2.28 0.56
CA ASN A 128 13.80 -2.54 -0.88
C ASN A 128 13.30 -3.99 -1.14
N PRO A 129 12.12 -4.14 -1.77
CA PRO A 129 11.21 -3.09 -2.22
C PRO A 129 10.60 -2.30 -1.04
N PRO A 130 10.14 -1.05 -1.29
CA PRO A 130 9.60 -0.20 -0.22
C PRO A 130 8.29 -0.76 0.31
N VAL A 131 8.12 -0.70 1.62
CA VAL A 131 6.88 -1.05 2.30
C VAL A 131 6.06 0.23 2.46
N LEU A 132 5.18 0.46 1.52
CA LEU A 132 4.37 1.67 1.36
C LEU A 132 2.89 1.30 1.43
N SER A 133 2.08 2.13 2.09
CA SER A 133 0.62 1.94 2.07
C SER A 133 -0.01 2.50 0.80
N GLU A 134 -1.27 2.14 0.55
CA GLU A 134 -2.13 2.92 -0.32
C GLU A 134 -2.26 4.35 0.23
N LEU A 135 -2.51 5.29 -0.68
CA LEU A 135 -2.81 6.67 -0.32
C LEU A 135 -4.24 6.76 0.23
N VAL A 136 -4.39 7.40 1.38
CA VAL A 136 -5.68 7.69 2.00
C VAL A 136 -5.93 9.19 1.92
N THR A 137 -7.05 9.60 1.35
CA THR A 137 -7.48 11.00 1.27
C THR A 137 -8.65 11.22 2.21
N ILE A 138 -8.55 12.22 3.07
CA ILE A 138 -9.61 12.57 4.03
C ILE A 138 -10.01 14.04 3.87
N THR A 139 -11.20 14.37 4.32
CA THR A 139 -11.67 15.75 4.46
C THR A 139 -11.85 16.06 5.94
N VAL A 140 -11.20 17.11 6.43
CA VAL A 140 -11.34 17.63 7.81
C VAL A 140 -12.31 18.78 7.82
N GLU A 141 -13.32 18.72 8.73
CA GLU A 141 -14.35 19.75 8.96
C GLU A 141 -14.17 20.47 10.29
#